data_38c7afcf9389c84ca5b2796eb0320107
#
_entry.id   38c7afcf9389c84ca5b2796eb0320107
#
_cell.length_a   1.000
_cell.length_b   1.000
_cell.length_c   1.000
_cell.angle_alpha   90.00
_cell.angle_beta   90.00
_cell.angle_gamma   90.00
#
_symmetry.space_group_name_H-M   'P 1'
#
loop_
_entity.id
_entity.type
_entity.pdbx_description
1 polymer ?
#
loop_
_entity_poly.entity_id
_entity_poly.type
_entity_poly.pdbx_seq_one_letter_code
_entity_poly.pdbx_strand_id
1 'polypeptide(L)'
;MEDWIKRAKKLMKEQNLTQKDVADSMGKTTGGAVGHYFTGRSTPNIKQMVGLAKRLGVSFSKLVEGHDVVDEELLDYCLQLVEQAEADVDLNLSAKQSARMVTYLYKLSQDGHKITTKSALELIKLFA
;
A
#
# COMPACT_ATOMS: atom_id res chain seq x y z
N MET A 1 6.59 -10.65 -20.57
CA MET A 1 6.22 -9.27 -20.21
C MET A 1 6.52 -9.05 -18.75
N GLU A 2 7.18 -7.97 -18.41
CA GLU A 2 7.47 -7.64 -17.02
C GLU A 2 6.19 -7.39 -16.23
N ASP A 3 6.17 -7.85 -14.98
CA ASP A 3 4.96 -7.79 -14.15
C ASP A 3 4.51 -6.38 -13.82
N TRP A 4 5.45 -5.42 -13.70
CA TRP A 4 5.08 -4.03 -13.44
C TRP A 4 4.24 -3.44 -14.58
N ILE A 5 4.51 -3.87 -15.83
CA ILE A 5 3.77 -3.39 -17.01
C ILE A 5 2.30 -3.81 -16.90
N LYS A 6 2.05 -5.06 -16.53
CA LYS A 6 0.69 -5.57 -16.34
C LYS A 6 -0.05 -4.80 -15.25
N ARG A 7 0.63 -4.57 -14.13
CA ARG A 7 0.05 -3.82 -13.00
C ARG A 7 -0.25 -2.37 -13.39
N ALA A 8 0.70 -1.72 -14.06
CA ALA A 8 0.51 -0.34 -14.51
C ALA A 8 -0.66 -0.22 -15.49
N LYS A 9 -0.74 -1.10 -16.48
CA LYS A 9 -1.84 -1.11 -17.46
C LYS A 9 -3.19 -1.33 -16.80
N LYS A 10 -3.27 -2.23 -15.82
CA LYS A 10 -4.49 -2.48 -15.06
C LYS A 10 -4.94 -1.22 -14.30
N LEU A 11 -4.02 -0.59 -13.58
CA LEU A 11 -4.30 0.64 -12.82
C LEU A 11 -4.71 1.78 -13.75
N MET A 12 -4.05 1.93 -14.88
CA MET A 12 -4.40 2.93 -15.89
C MET A 12 -5.82 2.71 -16.41
N LYS A 13 -6.17 1.48 -16.71
CA LYS A 13 -7.52 1.12 -17.18
C LYS A 13 -8.57 1.45 -16.12
N GLU A 14 -8.32 1.08 -14.87
CA GLU A 14 -9.23 1.37 -13.76
C GLU A 14 -9.46 2.86 -13.54
N GLN A 15 -8.44 3.68 -13.82
CA GLN A 15 -8.47 5.13 -13.64
C GLN A 15 -8.77 5.89 -14.93
N ASN A 16 -9.01 5.20 -16.04
CA ASN A 16 -9.23 5.78 -17.37
C ASN A 16 -8.07 6.66 -17.82
N LEU A 17 -6.83 6.23 -17.59
CA LEU A 17 -5.63 6.93 -17.98
C LEU A 17 -5.03 6.33 -19.25
N THR A 18 -4.56 7.20 -20.12
CA THR A 18 -3.80 6.82 -21.34
C THR A 18 -2.30 6.97 -21.10
N GLN A 19 -1.48 6.47 -22.01
CA GLN A 19 -0.03 6.67 -21.96
C GLN A 19 0.33 8.15 -21.95
N LYS A 20 -0.40 8.98 -22.69
CA LYS A 20 -0.22 10.43 -22.67
C LYS A 20 -0.44 11.01 -21.27
N ASP A 21 -1.46 10.54 -20.56
CA ASP A 21 -1.79 11.03 -19.23
C ASP A 21 -0.68 10.76 -18.22
N VAL A 22 0.06 9.67 -18.35
CA VAL A 22 1.14 9.31 -17.44
C VAL A 22 2.53 9.75 -17.90
N ALA A 23 2.65 10.24 -19.14
CA ALA A 23 3.94 10.62 -19.73
C ALA A 23 4.68 11.68 -18.90
N ASP A 24 3.97 12.71 -18.45
CA ASP A 24 4.55 13.78 -17.64
C ASP A 24 5.16 13.25 -16.33
N SER A 25 4.49 12.31 -15.69
CA SER A 25 4.98 11.69 -14.44
C SER A 25 6.29 10.92 -14.63
N MET A 26 6.56 10.50 -15.86
CA MET A 26 7.79 9.78 -16.23
C MET A 26 8.83 10.71 -16.90
N GLY A 27 8.61 12.02 -16.86
CA GLY A 27 9.53 12.99 -17.46
C GLY A 27 9.49 13.02 -18.98
N LYS A 28 8.38 12.60 -19.59
CA LYS A 28 8.18 12.60 -21.03
C LYS A 28 7.06 13.57 -21.43
N THR A 29 7.05 13.99 -22.68
CA THR A 29 6.06 14.98 -23.16
C THR A 29 4.92 14.36 -23.96
N THR A 30 5.09 13.14 -24.45
CA THR A 30 4.09 12.47 -25.29
C THR A 30 3.85 11.03 -24.88
N GLY A 31 2.67 10.50 -25.22
CA GLY A 31 2.34 9.09 -25.00
C GLY A 31 3.27 8.15 -25.77
N GLY A 32 3.66 8.51 -26.99
CA GLY A 32 4.60 7.73 -27.80
C GLY A 32 5.98 7.58 -27.14
N ALA A 33 6.42 8.60 -26.40
CA ALA A 33 7.72 8.58 -25.72
C ALA A 33 7.76 7.55 -24.58
N VAL A 34 6.62 7.17 -23.98
CA VAL A 34 6.54 6.15 -22.93
C VAL A 34 6.14 4.78 -23.49
N GLY A 35 5.71 4.69 -24.74
CA GLY A 35 5.26 3.44 -25.36
C GLY A 35 6.31 2.33 -25.32
N HIS A 36 7.58 2.66 -25.42
CA HIS A 36 8.67 1.69 -25.35
C HIS A 36 8.77 1.01 -23.98
N TYR A 37 8.42 1.72 -22.91
CA TYR A 37 8.38 1.14 -21.57
C TYR A 37 7.24 0.14 -21.43
N PHE A 38 6.05 0.49 -21.92
CA PHE A 38 4.86 -0.36 -21.83
C PHE A 38 4.87 -1.55 -22.79
N THR A 39 5.74 -1.57 -23.77
CA THR A 39 5.95 -2.72 -24.66
C THR A 39 7.10 -3.62 -24.21
N GLY A 40 7.86 -3.19 -23.19
CA GLY A 40 9.02 -3.93 -22.71
C GLY A 40 10.30 -3.72 -23.52
N ARG A 41 10.29 -2.79 -24.48
CA ARG A 41 11.50 -2.47 -25.29
C ARG A 41 12.59 -1.78 -24.49
N SER A 42 12.17 -0.94 -23.54
CA SER A 42 13.08 -0.19 -22.68
C SER A 42 12.60 -0.32 -21.24
N THR A 43 13.54 -0.24 -20.29
CA THR A 43 13.24 -0.25 -18.89
C THR A 43 13.31 1.17 -18.33
N PRO A 44 12.27 1.69 -17.68
CA PRO A 44 12.35 3.00 -17.03
C PRO A 44 13.35 2.98 -15.89
N ASN A 45 13.97 4.13 -15.63
CA ASN A 45 14.82 4.27 -14.46
C ASN A 45 13.97 4.39 -13.17
N ILE A 46 14.64 4.34 -12.02
CA ILE A 46 13.94 4.39 -10.73
C ILE A 46 13.12 5.67 -10.57
N LYS A 47 13.66 6.80 -10.97
CA LYS A 47 12.95 8.09 -10.89
C LYS A 47 11.66 8.08 -11.71
N GLN A 48 11.70 7.51 -12.89
CA GLN A 48 10.53 7.37 -13.78
C GLN A 48 9.50 6.42 -13.17
N MET A 49 9.95 5.31 -12.59
CA MET A 49 9.06 4.35 -11.93
C MET A 49 8.38 4.94 -10.69
N VAL A 50 9.13 5.72 -9.91
CA VAL A 50 8.57 6.43 -8.73
C VAL A 50 7.51 7.43 -9.18
N GLY A 51 7.79 8.20 -10.25
CA GLY A 51 6.83 9.16 -10.80
C GLY A 51 5.56 8.47 -11.29
N LEU A 52 5.71 7.36 -12.00
CA LEU A 52 4.55 6.58 -12.47
C LEU A 52 3.72 6.04 -11.31
N ALA A 53 4.35 5.45 -10.30
CA ALA A 53 3.67 4.94 -9.13
C ALA A 53 2.85 6.04 -8.43
N LYS A 54 3.42 7.22 -8.24
CA LYS A 54 2.72 8.38 -7.67
C LYS A 54 1.50 8.76 -8.50
N ARG A 55 1.64 8.81 -9.82
CA ARG A 55 0.54 9.16 -10.72
C ARG A 55 -0.59 8.14 -10.62
N LEU A 56 -0.25 6.86 -10.47
CA LEU A 56 -1.22 5.77 -10.34
C LEU A 56 -1.77 5.62 -8.91
N GLY A 57 -1.24 6.37 -7.95
CA GLY A 57 -1.72 6.34 -6.58
C GLY A 57 -1.29 5.11 -5.78
N VAL A 58 -0.19 4.49 -6.15
CA VAL A 58 0.36 3.30 -5.45
C VAL A 58 1.81 3.55 -5.05
N SER A 59 2.32 2.72 -4.12
CA SER A 59 3.73 2.75 -3.76
C SER A 59 4.60 2.19 -4.89
N PHE A 60 5.86 2.57 -4.90
CA PHE A 60 6.85 1.98 -5.81
C PHE A 60 6.89 0.46 -5.67
N SER A 61 6.91 -0.04 -4.44
CA SER A 61 6.93 -1.49 -4.16
C SER A 61 5.68 -2.19 -4.70
N LYS A 62 4.51 -1.57 -4.55
CA LYS A 62 3.26 -2.11 -5.07
C LYS A 62 3.31 -2.25 -6.59
N LEU A 63 3.84 -1.23 -7.28
CA LEU A 63 3.94 -1.25 -8.73
C LEU A 63 4.96 -2.30 -9.21
N VAL A 64 6.16 -2.31 -8.63
CA VAL A 64 7.27 -3.16 -9.11
C VAL A 64 7.13 -4.59 -8.65
N GLU A 65 6.78 -4.82 -7.38
CA GLU A 65 6.76 -6.15 -6.77
C GLU A 65 5.34 -6.71 -6.57
N GLY A 66 4.33 -5.88 -6.68
CA GLY A 66 2.94 -6.29 -6.56
C GLY A 66 2.36 -6.24 -5.16
N HIS A 67 3.14 -5.84 -4.17
CA HIS A 67 2.70 -5.69 -2.78
C HIS A 67 3.49 -4.59 -2.10
N ASP A 68 2.91 -4.01 -1.06
CA ASP A 68 3.60 -3.03 -0.24
C ASP A 68 4.64 -3.71 0.64
N VAL A 69 5.73 -2.99 0.90
CA VAL A 69 6.73 -3.43 1.87
C VAL A 69 6.12 -3.35 3.26
N VAL A 70 6.24 -4.42 4.05
CA VAL A 70 5.76 -4.44 5.43
C VAL A 70 6.67 -3.58 6.30
N ASP A 71 6.08 -2.64 7.03
CA ASP A 71 6.78 -1.88 8.06
C ASP A 71 6.76 -2.71 9.35
N GLU A 72 7.86 -3.40 9.63
CA GLU A 72 7.97 -4.30 10.78
C GLU A 72 7.87 -3.57 12.12
N GLU A 73 8.42 -2.36 12.22
CA GLU A 73 8.30 -1.55 13.45
C GLU A 73 6.86 -1.15 13.72
N LEU A 74 6.14 -0.75 12.68
CA LEU A 74 4.72 -0.42 12.79
C LEU A 74 3.90 -1.66 13.15
N LEU A 75 4.21 -2.79 12.57
CA LEU A 75 3.52 -4.05 12.86
C LEU A 75 3.71 -4.45 14.33
N ASP A 76 4.94 -4.37 14.85
CA ASP A 76 5.24 -4.63 16.26
C ASP A 76 4.50 -3.66 17.18
N TYR A 77 4.45 -2.40 16.82
CA TYR A 77 3.71 -1.40 17.59
C TYR A 77 2.21 -1.74 17.64
N CYS A 78 1.62 -2.13 16.53
CA CYS A 78 0.22 -2.56 16.49
C CYS A 78 -0.03 -3.78 17.38
N LEU A 79 0.88 -4.75 17.35
CA LEU A 79 0.79 -5.94 18.19
C LEU A 79 0.84 -5.56 19.68
N GLN A 80 1.75 -4.67 20.06
CA GLN A 80 1.85 -4.19 21.45
C GLN A 80 0.58 -3.49 21.90
N LEU A 81 -0.04 -2.69 21.04
CA LEU A 81 -1.30 -2.02 21.36
C LEU A 81 -2.42 -3.02 21.62
N VAL A 82 -2.51 -4.09 20.82
CA VAL A 82 -3.52 -5.12 21.01
C VAL A 82 -3.27 -5.90 22.32
N GLU A 83 -2.03 -6.29 22.60
CA GLU A 83 -1.66 -6.98 23.84
C GLU A 83 -1.97 -6.13 25.06
N GLN A 84 -1.67 -4.83 25.01
CA GLN A 84 -1.96 -3.91 26.11
C GLN A 84 -3.47 -3.77 26.30
N ALA A 85 -4.24 -3.68 25.24
CA ALA A 85 -5.69 -3.58 25.32
C ALA A 85 -6.32 -4.84 25.93
N GLU A 86 -5.83 -6.03 25.56
CA GLU A 86 -6.27 -7.29 26.16
C GLU A 86 -6.03 -7.30 27.68
N ALA A 87 -4.84 -6.84 28.09
CA ALA A 87 -4.50 -6.76 29.51
C ALA A 87 -5.38 -5.76 30.26
N ASP A 88 -5.66 -4.60 29.66
CA ASP A 88 -6.44 -3.53 30.29
C ASP A 88 -7.90 -3.93 30.55
N VAL A 89 -8.47 -4.77 29.70
CA VAL A 89 -9.87 -5.21 29.82
C VAL A 89 -9.99 -6.65 30.32
N ASP A 90 -8.88 -7.29 30.65
CA ASP A 90 -8.84 -8.69 31.15
C ASP A 90 -9.60 -9.64 30.19
N LEU A 91 -9.33 -9.52 28.90
CA LEU A 91 -9.98 -10.30 27.87
C LEU A 91 -8.92 -11.06 27.05
N ASN A 92 -9.17 -12.33 26.81
CA ASN A 92 -8.32 -13.15 25.94
C ASN A 92 -8.97 -13.29 24.57
N LEU A 93 -8.37 -12.66 23.57
CA LEU A 93 -8.79 -12.82 22.18
C LEU A 93 -8.23 -14.12 21.61
N SER A 94 -8.97 -14.73 20.69
CA SER A 94 -8.43 -15.83 19.91
C SER A 94 -7.29 -15.30 19.01
N ALA A 95 -6.42 -16.19 18.53
CA ALA A 95 -5.35 -15.81 17.62
C ALA A 95 -5.90 -15.14 16.37
N LYS A 96 -7.04 -15.60 15.86
CA LYS A 96 -7.70 -15.03 14.69
C LYS A 96 -8.21 -13.61 14.94
N GLN A 97 -8.82 -13.37 16.11
CA GLN A 97 -9.29 -12.05 16.50
C GLN A 97 -8.13 -11.07 16.68
N SER A 98 -7.06 -11.49 17.38
CA SER A 98 -5.86 -10.68 17.55
C SER A 98 -5.24 -10.30 16.20
N ALA A 99 -5.11 -11.25 15.29
CA ALA A 99 -4.56 -11.01 13.96
C ALA A 99 -5.39 -10.00 13.17
N ARG A 100 -6.70 -10.07 13.25
CA ARG A 100 -7.60 -9.12 12.60
C ARG A 100 -7.44 -7.71 13.18
N MET A 101 -7.33 -7.59 14.48
CA MET A 101 -7.14 -6.30 15.13
C MET A 101 -5.81 -5.66 14.75
N VAL A 102 -4.73 -6.44 14.78
CA VAL A 102 -3.40 -5.96 14.37
C VAL A 102 -3.42 -5.48 12.92
N THR A 103 -4.01 -6.26 12.03
CA THR A 103 -4.13 -5.91 10.60
C THR A 103 -4.94 -4.62 10.41
N TYR A 104 -6.03 -4.48 11.13
CA TYR A 104 -6.89 -3.29 11.04
C TYR A 104 -6.14 -2.04 11.50
N LEU A 105 -5.48 -2.10 12.66
CA LEU A 105 -4.67 -0.98 13.18
C LEU A 105 -3.53 -0.62 12.22
N TYR A 106 -2.87 -1.62 11.66
CA TYR A 106 -1.80 -1.41 10.69
C TYR A 106 -2.30 -0.63 9.47
N LYS A 107 -3.43 -1.04 8.90
CA LYS A 107 -4.03 -0.35 7.76
C LYS A 107 -4.46 1.07 8.10
N LEU A 108 -5.07 1.28 9.26
CA LEU A 108 -5.45 2.62 9.71
C LEU A 108 -4.24 3.54 9.78
N SER A 109 -3.13 3.06 10.33
CA SER A 109 -1.90 3.84 10.43
C SER A 109 -1.32 4.16 9.06
N GLN A 110 -1.35 3.22 8.13
CA GLN A 110 -0.90 3.46 6.75
C GLN A 110 -1.75 4.49 6.03
N ASP A 111 -3.04 4.57 6.36
CA ASP A 111 -3.96 5.57 5.81
C ASP A 111 -3.84 6.94 6.48
N GLY A 112 -2.87 7.11 7.38
CA GLY A 112 -2.59 8.38 8.03
C GLY A 112 -3.32 8.61 9.35
N HIS A 113 -4.09 7.63 9.83
CA HIS A 113 -4.76 7.75 11.13
C HIS A 113 -3.78 7.49 12.27
N LYS A 114 -3.88 8.29 13.31
CA LYS A 114 -3.09 8.07 14.52
C LYS A 114 -3.71 6.95 15.34
N ILE A 115 -2.91 5.90 15.59
CA ILE A 115 -3.34 4.76 16.42
C ILE A 115 -2.73 4.85 17.80
N THR A 116 -3.53 4.54 18.82
CA THR A 116 -3.13 4.59 20.23
C THR A 116 -3.73 3.41 20.97
N THR A 117 -3.37 3.24 22.24
CA THR A 117 -4.00 2.25 23.12
C THR A 117 -5.52 2.42 23.17
N LYS A 118 -5.99 3.67 23.12
CA LYS A 118 -7.42 3.96 23.09
C LYS A 118 -8.08 3.40 21.84
N SER A 119 -7.43 3.52 20.67
CA SER A 119 -7.92 2.93 19.42
C SER A 119 -8.10 1.42 19.54
N ALA A 120 -7.11 0.74 20.13
CA ALA A 120 -7.16 -0.70 20.34
C ALA A 120 -8.26 -1.10 21.34
N LEU A 121 -8.45 -0.33 22.42
CA LEU A 121 -9.51 -0.56 23.38
C LEU A 121 -10.90 -0.43 22.77
N GLU A 122 -11.10 0.56 21.91
CA GLU A 122 -12.37 0.73 21.20
C GLU A 122 -12.65 -0.44 20.25
N LEU A 123 -11.62 -0.94 19.55
CA LEU A 123 -11.75 -2.10 18.69
C LEU A 123 -12.06 -3.38 19.45
N ILE A 124 -11.39 -3.62 20.57
CA ILE A 124 -11.59 -4.84 21.34
C ILE A 124 -13.03 -4.97 21.85
N LYS A 125 -13.68 -3.86 22.13
CA LYS A 125 -15.09 -3.84 22.51
C LYS A 125 -16.01 -4.30 21.39
N LEU A 126 -15.61 -4.10 20.13
CA LEU A 126 -16.36 -4.55 18.97
C LEU A 126 -16.19 -6.05 18.71
N PHE A 127 -15.05 -6.62 19.11
CA PHE A 127 -14.74 -8.04 18.93
C PHE A 127 -15.11 -8.91 20.13
N ALA A 128 -15.39 -8.29 21.26
CA ALA A 128 -15.70 -9.01 22.50
C ALA A 128 -17.14 -9.56 22.54
#